data_ad15346b5a1b5a8bbcc83cf6e93304e5
#
_entry.id   ad15346b5a1b5a8bbcc83cf6e93304e5
#
_cell.length_a   1.000
_cell.length_b   1.000
_cell.length_c   1.000
_cell.angle_alpha   90.00
_cell.angle_beta   90.00
_cell.angle_gamma   90.00
#
_symmetry.space_group_name_H-M   'P 1'
#
loop_
_entity.id
_entity.type
_entity.pdbx_description
1 polymer ?
#
loop_
_entity_poly.entity_id
_entity_poly.type
_entity_poly.pdbx_seq_one_letter_code
_entity_poly.pdbx_strand_id
1 'polypeptide(L)'
;MATLTLVLTAAGSVLLLLLLVMKARMHAFLALMLVSVGAGLFSGMPLDKIAETMQKGMGGTLGFLAVVVALGAMFGKILHETGAVDQIAIKMLKAFGENRAHYAMGIAGLICALPLFFEVAVVLLISIAFAVARRTNGNLVKLVIPLFAGVAASAAFLLPGPAPMLLASQMHVDFGWMILLGLCAAIPGMLIAGPLWGSFISRHVAFTLPAETSHPELDEHKLPSFAFSLSLILFPLILVGLKTIGTRFTAQGSTLYEWLEFIGHPFIAILLACLVAIYGLAYRQGMDKERVMKICGSALQPAGIILLVIGAGGVFKQVLVDSGVGPALGNALTGSGLPVAVSCFILAGAVRIIQGSATVACLTTVGLIMPVIEPLHYSGAQMAALSICIGGGSIIISHVNDAGFWLFGRFTGATEGQTLKTWTVMETILGTSGAIIGMVAFELLS
;
A
#
# COMPACT_ATOMS: atom_id res chain seq x y z
N MET A 1 -32.06 22.57 -4.24
CA MET A 1 -31.05 23.00 -5.25
C MET A 1 -29.63 22.85 -4.71
N ALA A 2 -29.34 23.27 -3.50
CA ALA A 2 -27.98 23.16 -2.94
C ALA A 2 -27.40 21.72 -2.92
N THR A 3 -28.19 20.73 -2.51
CA THR A 3 -27.75 19.32 -2.43
C THR A 3 -27.36 18.75 -3.82
N LEU A 4 -28.20 19.00 -4.84
CA LEU A 4 -27.90 18.53 -6.20
C LEU A 4 -26.64 19.21 -6.75
N THR A 5 -26.46 20.50 -6.51
CA THR A 5 -25.24 21.22 -6.94
C THR A 5 -24.00 20.64 -6.28
N LEU A 6 -24.03 20.31 -4.99
CA LEU A 6 -22.91 19.72 -4.26
C LEU A 6 -22.56 18.32 -4.79
N VAL A 7 -23.57 17.46 -5.03
CA VAL A 7 -23.37 16.13 -5.62
C VAL A 7 -22.78 16.23 -7.04
N LEU A 8 -23.31 17.14 -7.85
CA LEU A 8 -22.79 17.40 -9.20
C LEU A 8 -21.35 17.96 -9.16
N THR A 9 -21.03 18.82 -8.17
CA THR A 9 -19.68 19.32 -7.97
C THR A 9 -18.72 18.18 -7.62
N ALA A 10 -19.09 17.27 -6.71
CA ALA A 10 -18.27 16.12 -6.39
C ALA A 10 -18.05 15.20 -7.60
N ALA A 11 -19.13 14.80 -8.25
CA ALA A 11 -19.06 13.94 -9.45
C ALA A 11 -18.29 14.61 -10.59
N GLY A 12 -18.53 15.89 -10.85
CA GLY A 12 -17.83 16.70 -11.84
C GLY A 12 -16.34 16.85 -11.53
N SER A 13 -16.00 17.02 -10.26
CA SER A 13 -14.59 17.09 -9.81
C SER A 13 -13.84 15.79 -10.09
N VAL A 14 -14.45 14.64 -9.82
CA VAL A 14 -13.86 13.33 -10.11
C VAL A 14 -13.71 13.14 -11.61
N LEU A 15 -14.75 13.43 -12.39
CA LEU A 15 -14.69 13.35 -13.86
C LEU A 15 -13.62 14.28 -14.43
N LEU A 16 -13.50 15.50 -13.93
CA LEU A 16 -12.47 16.45 -14.36
C LEU A 16 -11.07 15.94 -13.99
N LEU A 17 -10.88 15.40 -12.78
CA LEU A 17 -9.62 14.78 -12.37
C LEU A 17 -9.20 13.68 -13.34
N LEU A 18 -10.14 12.79 -13.68
CA LEU A 18 -9.91 11.71 -14.61
C LEU A 18 -9.56 12.21 -16.02
N LEU A 19 -10.28 13.21 -16.52
CA LEU A 19 -9.99 13.81 -17.82
C LEU A 19 -8.60 14.47 -17.85
N LEU A 20 -8.22 15.20 -16.80
CA LEU A 20 -6.93 15.86 -16.71
C LEU A 20 -5.78 14.86 -16.65
N VAL A 21 -5.90 13.79 -15.86
CA VAL A 21 -4.85 12.79 -15.71
C VAL A 21 -4.76 11.91 -16.97
N MET A 22 -5.89 11.40 -17.48
CA MET A 22 -5.90 10.41 -18.56
C MET A 22 -5.78 11.06 -19.96
N LYS A 23 -6.62 12.05 -20.25
CA LYS A 23 -6.70 12.63 -21.61
C LYS A 23 -5.70 13.76 -21.79
N ALA A 24 -5.60 14.67 -20.83
CA ALA A 24 -4.62 15.76 -20.86
C ALA A 24 -3.20 15.32 -20.41
N ARG A 25 -3.04 14.08 -19.91
CA ARG A 25 -1.77 13.54 -19.38
C ARG A 25 -1.09 14.47 -18.36
N MET A 26 -1.91 15.17 -17.58
CA MET A 26 -1.44 16.08 -16.55
C MET A 26 -0.91 15.28 -15.35
N HIS A 27 0.17 15.76 -14.74
CA HIS A 27 0.71 15.13 -13.52
C HIS A 27 -0.34 15.13 -12.40
N ALA A 28 -0.52 14.00 -11.69
CA ALA A 28 -1.58 13.80 -10.71
C ALA A 28 -1.61 14.88 -9.61
N PHE A 29 -0.44 15.35 -9.15
CA PHE A 29 -0.33 16.44 -8.19
C PHE A 29 -1.02 17.73 -8.70
N LEU A 30 -0.68 18.14 -9.92
CA LEU A 30 -1.23 19.37 -10.52
C LEU A 30 -2.73 19.23 -10.79
N ALA A 31 -3.17 18.06 -11.29
CA ALA A 31 -4.57 17.77 -11.54
C ALA A 31 -5.40 17.84 -10.27
N LEU A 32 -4.94 17.22 -9.17
CA LEU A 32 -5.59 17.28 -7.86
C LEU A 32 -5.68 18.70 -7.32
N MET A 33 -4.60 19.49 -7.40
CA MET A 33 -4.61 20.88 -6.98
C MET A 33 -5.63 21.71 -7.77
N LEU A 34 -5.64 21.59 -9.11
CA LEU A 34 -6.55 22.31 -9.97
C LEU A 34 -8.02 21.94 -9.72
N VAL A 35 -8.29 20.64 -9.59
CA VAL A 35 -9.63 20.12 -9.31
C VAL A 35 -10.11 20.55 -7.91
N SER A 36 -9.23 20.64 -6.94
CA SER A 36 -9.56 21.13 -5.59
C SER A 36 -10.00 22.60 -5.64
N VAL A 37 -9.29 23.45 -6.37
CA VAL A 37 -9.70 24.85 -6.60
C VAL A 37 -11.07 24.90 -7.26
N GLY A 38 -11.27 24.12 -8.34
CA GLY A 38 -12.56 24.05 -9.05
C GLY A 38 -13.69 23.59 -8.13
N ALA A 39 -13.47 22.53 -7.32
CA ALA A 39 -14.45 22.03 -6.36
C ALA A 39 -14.85 23.10 -5.34
N GLY A 40 -13.88 23.84 -4.79
CA GLY A 40 -14.14 24.95 -3.88
C GLY A 40 -14.97 26.06 -4.52
N LEU A 41 -14.63 26.47 -5.73
CA LEU A 41 -15.35 27.50 -6.49
C LEU A 41 -16.79 27.08 -6.80
N PHE A 42 -16.99 25.88 -7.36
CA PHE A 42 -18.32 25.40 -7.76
C PHE A 42 -19.22 25.03 -6.59
N SER A 43 -18.64 24.71 -5.41
CA SER A 43 -19.41 24.52 -4.18
C SER A 43 -19.80 25.85 -3.50
N GLY A 44 -19.32 27.00 -3.98
CA GLY A 44 -19.62 28.30 -3.42
C GLY A 44 -18.79 28.68 -2.19
N MET A 45 -17.63 28.07 -1.99
CA MET A 45 -16.72 28.45 -0.91
C MET A 45 -16.19 29.87 -1.11
N PRO A 46 -16.04 30.67 -0.05
CA PRO A 46 -15.37 31.98 -0.12
C PRO A 46 -13.93 31.83 -0.62
N LEU A 47 -13.49 32.74 -1.50
CA LEU A 47 -12.16 32.64 -2.16
C LEU A 47 -10.99 32.60 -1.18
N ASP A 48 -11.07 33.36 -0.09
CA ASP A 48 -10.09 33.38 0.99
C ASP A 48 -10.03 32.02 1.72
N LYS A 49 -11.16 31.34 1.85
CA LYS A 49 -11.25 30.04 2.52
C LYS A 49 -10.71 28.90 1.66
N ILE A 50 -10.80 28.98 0.33
CA ILE A 50 -10.28 27.91 -0.54
C ILE A 50 -8.79 27.68 -0.29
N ALA A 51 -7.99 28.77 -0.30
CA ALA A 51 -6.54 28.65 -0.07
C ALA A 51 -6.19 28.15 1.33
N GLU A 52 -6.89 28.64 2.37
CA GLU A 52 -6.73 28.20 3.75
C GLU A 52 -7.06 26.70 3.90
N THR A 53 -8.18 26.23 3.33
CA THR A 53 -8.61 24.84 3.34
C THR A 53 -7.60 23.96 2.60
N MET A 54 -7.07 24.41 1.47
CA MET A 54 -6.02 23.69 0.72
C MET A 54 -4.74 23.54 1.55
N GLN A 55 -4.30 24.60 2.22
CA GLN A 55 -3.13 24.56 3.10
C GLN A 55 -3.34 23.61 4.29
N LYS A 56 -4.53 23.67 4.91
CA LYS A 56 -4.93 22.79 6.02
C LYS A 56 -4.92 21.32 5.57
N GLY A 57 -5.50 21.00 4.38
CA GLY A 57 -5.53 19.66 3.83
C GLY A 57 -4.13 19.10 3.53
N MET A 58 -3.25 19.90 2.94
CA MET A 58 -1.86 19.55 2.68
C MET A 58 -1.10 19.29 3.98
N GLY A 59 -1.12 20.24 4.91
CA GLY A 59 -0.40 20.17 6.17
C GLY A 59 -0.89 19.04 7.07
N GLY A 60 -2.21 18.85 7.20
CA GLY A 60 -2.80 17.78 7.98
C GLY A 60 -2.44 16.38 7.46
N THR A 61 -2.36 16.24 6.14
CA THR A 61 -1.98 14.96 5.51
C THR A 61 -0.48 14.71 5.59
N LEU A 62 0.35 15.68 5.22
CA LEU A 62 1.80 15.49 5.18
C LEU A 62 2.43 15.46 6.58
N GLY A 63 1.86 16.12 7.57
CA GLY A 63 2.41 16.17 8.91
C GLY A 63 2.72 14.79 9.50
N PHE A 64 1.84 13.82 9.27
CA PHE A 64 2.06 12.43 9.69
C PHE A 64 2.79 11.61 8.61
N LEU A 65 2.28 11.62 7.39
CA LEU A 65 2.73 10.69 6.35
C LEU A 65 4.17 10.97 5.88
N ALA A 66 4.60 12.24 5.86
CA ALA A 66 5.96 12.57 5.42
C ALA A 66 7.03 11.88 6.28
N VAL A 67 6.85 11.89 7.60
CA VAL A 67 7.81 11.25 8.53
C VAL A 67 7.82 9.74 8.35
N VAL A 68 6.63 9.10 8.35
CA VAL A 68 6.53 7.63 8.27
C VAL A 68 7.03 7.10 6.93
N VAL A 69 6.65 7.73 5.83
CA VAL A 69 7.05 7.31 4.47
C VAL A 69 8.54 7.54 4.25
N ALA A 70 9.08 8.68 4.70
CA ALA A 70 10.52 8.96 4.58
C ALA A 70 11.37 7.96 5.38
N LEU A 71 11.03 7.74 6.65
CA LEU A 71 11.74 6.77 7.49
C LEU A 71 11.57 5.34 6.98
N GLY A 72 10.36 4.97 6.52
CA GLY A 72 10.09 3.66 5.92
C GLY A 72 10.93 3.42 4.66
N ALA A 73 11.04 4.42 3.79
CA ALA A 73 11.88 4.35 2.58
C ALA A 73 13.36 4.17 2.92
N MET A 74 13.88 4.94 3.90
CA MET A 74 15.26 4.78 4.37
C MET A 74 15.49 3.39 4.97
N PHE A 75 14.60 2.94 5.83
CA PHE A 75 14.66 1.63 6.47
C PHE A 75 14.69 0.51 5.42
N GLY A 76 13.73 0.53 4.48
CA GLY A 76 13.67 -0.46 3.40
C GLY A 76 14.93 -0.46 2.53
N LYS A 77 15.46 0.72 2.18
CA LYS A 77 16.68 0.83 1.39
C LYS A 77 17.91 0.29 2.12
N ILE A 78 18.02 0.51 3.43
CA ILE A 78 19.11 -0.05 4.25
C ILE A 78 19.00 -1.59 4.30
N LEU A 79 17.82 -2.14 4.53
CA LEU A 79 17.59 -3.59 4.54
C LEU A 79 17.96 -4.24 3.21
N HIS A 80 17.70 -3.55 2.11
CA HIS A 80 18.10 -4.00 0.79
C HIS A 80 19.63 -3.97 0.62
N GLU A 81 20.27 -2.83 0.84
CA GLU A 81 21.72 -2.66 0.61
C GLU A 81 22.58 -3.57 1.52
N THR A 82 22.00 -4.03 2.64
CA THR A 82 22.64 -4.97 3.57
C THR A 82 22.32 -6.44 3.26
N GLY A 83 21.51 -6.74 2.25
CA GLY A 83 21.12 -8.10 1.88
C GLY A 83 20.16 -8.78 2.88
N ALA A 84 19.55 -8.03 3.79
CA ALA A 84 18.59 -8.59 4.74
C ALA A 84 17.34 -9.14 4.04
N VAL A 85 16.88 -8.47 2.99
CA VAL A 85 15.75 -8.90 2.15
C VAL A 85 16.09 -10.18 1.39
N ASP A 86 17.29 -10.25 0.79
CA ASP A 86 17.77 -11.42 0.04
C ASP A 86 17.87 -12.64 0.96
N GLN A 87 18.39 -12.47 2.17
CA GLN A 87 18.51 -13.55 3.14
C GLN A 87 17.16 -14.18 3.49
N ILE A 88 16.12 -13.36 3.66
CA ILE A 88 14.77 -13.86 3.95
C ILE A 88 14.25 -14.69 2.79
N ALA A 89 14.36 -14.18 1.57
CA ALA A 89 13.88 -14.87 0.38
C ALA A 89 14.62 -16.20 0.16
N ILE A 90 15.97 -16.24 0.30
CA ILE A 90 16.78 -17.45 0.16
C ILE A 90 16.40 -18.49 1.23
N LYS A 91 16.23 -18.07 2.48
CA LYS A 91 15.87 -19.00 3.57
C LYS A 91 14.45 -19.54 3.42
N MET A 92 13.49 -18.72 2.96
CA MET A 92 12.14 -19.20 2.66
C MET A 92 12.20 -20.29 1.57
N LEU A 93 12.94 -20.07 0.50
CA LEU A 93 13.11 -21.06 -0.55
C LEU A 93 13.73 -22.37 -0.05
N LYS A 94 14.78 -22.28 0.79
CA LYS A 94 15.42 -23.46 1.39
C LYS A 94 14.47 -24.22 2.33
N ALA A 95 13.62 -23.51 3.07
CA ALA A 95 12.69 -24.12 4.01
C ALA A 95 11.52 -24.86 3.34
N PHE A 96 11.00 -24.32 2.25
CA PHE A 96 9.87 -24.92 1.53
C PHE A 96 10.28 -25.98 0.50
N GLY A 97 11.55 -25.97 0.07
CA GLY A 97 12.06 -26.85 -0.98
C GLY A 97 11.53 -26.50 -2.38
N GLU A 98 12.10 -27.15 -3.40
CA GLU A 98 11.80 -26.83 -4.81
C GLU A 98 10.34 -27.07 -5.21
N ASN A 99 9.71 -28.13 -4.70
CA ASN A 99 8.32 -28.47 -5.00
C ASN A 99 7.30 -27.42 -4.52
N ARG A 100 7.62 -26.69 -3.45
CA ARG A 100 6.80 -25.66 -2.83
C ARG A 100 7.38 -24.25 -2.97
N ALA A 101 8.33 -24.06 -3.86
CA ALA A 101 8.98 -22.77 -4.08
C ALA A 101 7.98 -21.63 -4.38
N HIS A 102 6.87 -21.93 -5.03
CA HIS A 102 5.81 -20.95 -5.31
C HIS A 102 5.14 -20.40 -4.03
N TYR A 103 4.99 -21.20 -2.97
CA TYR A 103 4.54 -20.70 -1.67
C TYR A 103 5.62 -19.83 -1.00
N ALA A 104 6.88 -20.29 -1.07
CA ALA A 104 8.01 -19.54 -0.54
C ALA A 104 8.12 -18.15 -1.19
N MET A 105 7.93 -18.06 -2.51
CA MET A 105 7.96 -16.79 -3.25
C MET A 105 6.85 -15.84 -2.82
N GLY A 106 5.62 -16.35 -2.62
CA GLY A 106 4.51 -15.53 -2.11
C GLY A 106 4.78 -14.98 -0.71
N ILE A 107 5.23 -15.83 0.21
CA ILE A 107 5.57 -15.43 1.60
C ILE A 107 6.77 -14.47 1.62
N ALA A 108 7.81 -14.75 0.84
CA ALA A 108 8.95 -13.84 0.72
C ALA A 108 8.52 -12.47 0.18
N GLY A 109 7.68 -12.44 -0.87
CA GLY A 109 7.09 -11.21 -1.39
C GLY A 109 6.33 -10.44 -0.34
N LEU A 110 5.46 -11.13 0.43
CA LEU A 110 4.66 -10.52 1.48
C LEU A 110 5.52 -9.89 2.58
N ILE A 111 6.52 -10.61 3.08
CA ILE A 111 7.36 -10.17 4.20
C ILE A 111 8.35 -9.09 3.75
N CYS A 112 9.06 -9.33 2.63
CA CYS A 112 10.10 -8.42 2.18
C CYS A 112 9.56 -7.09 1.65
N ALA A 113 8.31 -7.06 1.16
CA ALA A 113 7.68 -5.84 0.68
C ALA A 113 7.15 -4.94 1.81
N LEU A 114 7.05 -5.42 3.07
CA LEU A 114 6.56 -4.61 4.19
C LEU A 114 7.25 -3.24 4.30
N PRO A 115 8.59 -3.16 4.28
CA PRO A 115 9.31 -1.89 4.39
C PRO A 115 9.61 -1.23 3.04
N LEU A 116 9.18 -1.82 1.92
CA LEU A 116 9.56 -1.40 0.58
C LEU A 116 8.35 -0.86 -0.20
N PHE A 117 8.62 0.02 -1.16
CA PHE A 117 7.64 0.33 -2.20
C PHE A 117 7.47 -0.86 -3.13
N PHE A 118 6.28 -1.03 -3.69
CA PHE A 118 5.94 -2.14 -4.58
C PHE A 118 6.99 -2.35 -5.69
N GLU A 119 7.33 -1.30 -6.42
CA GLU A 119 8.26 -1.36 -7.55
C GLU A 119 9.65 -1.81 -7.11
N VAL A 120 10.12 -1.29 -5.97
CA VAL A 120 11.43 -1.65 -5.41
C VAL A 120 11.45 -3.11 -4.98
N ALA A 121 10.44 -3.56 -4.25
CA ALA A 121 10.33 -4.95 -3.81
C ALA A 121 10.33 -5.93 -4.99
N VAL A 122 9.59 -5.60 -6.06
CA VAL A 122 9.54 -6.43 -7.27
C VAL A 122 10.90 -6.50 -7.96
N VAL A 123 11.55 -5.35 -8.21
CA VAL A 123 12.88 -5.30 -8.88
C VAL A 123 13.90 -6.17 -8.16
N LEU A 124 13.87 -6.18 -6.83
CA LEU A 124 14.80 -6.93 -6.01
C LEU A 124 14.51 -8.44 -6.01
N LEU A 125 13.26 -8.78 -5.75
CA LEU A 125 12.89 -10.17 -5.54
C LEU A 125 12.72 -10.97 -6.83
N ILE A 126 12.49 -10.30 -7.97
CA ILE A 126 12.30 -10.98 -9.26
C ILE A 126 13.54 -11.77 -9.70
N SER A 127 14.74 -11.28 -9.38
CA SER A 127 16.01 -11.94 -9.65
C SER A 127 16.11 -13.30 -8.95
N ILE A 128 15.54 -13.40 -7.75
CA ILE A 128 15.49 -14.66 -6.99
C ILE A 128 14.53 -15.64 -7.68
N ALA A 129 13.37 -15.16 -8.15
CA ALA A 129 12.44 -16.00 -8.91
C ALA A 129 13.09 -16.55 -10.19
N PHE A 130 13.89 -15.74 -10.90
CA PHE A 130 14.65 -16.20 -12.08
C PHE A 130 15.72 -17.24 -11.72
N ALA A 131 16.48 -17.02 -10.65
CA ALA A 131 17.48 -17.96 -10.18
C ALA A 131 16.85 -19.33 -9.83
N VAL A 132 15.71 -19.32 -9.15
CA VAL A 132 14.96 -20.54 -8.81
C VAL A 132 14.42 -21.22 -10.06
N ALA A 133 13.80 -20.45 -10.99
CA ALA A 133 13.28 -21.01 -12.24
C ALA A 133 14.36 -21.72 -13.07
N ARG A 134 15.56 -21.13 -13.16
CA ARG A 134 16.72 -21.74 -13.84
C ARG A 134 17.17 -23.03 -13.16
N ARG A 135 17.28 -23.00 -11.83
CA ARG A 135 17.78 -24.15 -11.06
C ARG A 135 16.82 -25.35 -11.09
N THR A 136 15.52 -25.07 -11.08
CA THR A 136 14.48 -26.11 -11.02
C THR A 136 13.95 -26.50 -12.40
N ASN A 137 14.41 -25.88 -13.50
CA ASN A 137 13.77 -25.94 -14.82
C ASN A 137 12.25 -25.71 -14.75
N GLY A 138 11.84 -24.93 -13.76
CA GLY A 138 10.44 -24.69 -13.41
C GLY A 138 9.77 -23.63 -14.28
N ASN A 139 8.44 -23.69 -14.33
CA ASN A 139 7.65 -22.67 -15.02
C ASN A 139 7.75 -21.32 -14.30
N LEU A 140 8.29 -20.32 -14.97
CA LEU A 140 8.50 -18.97 -14.43
C LEU A 140 7.18 -18.34 -13.92
N VAL A 141 6.07 -18.55 -14.61
CA VAL A 141 4.74 -18.06 -14.21
C VAL A 141 4.37 -18.54 -12.81
N LYS A 142 4.65 -19.82 -12.51
CA LYS A 142 4.35 -20.45 -11.23
C LYS A 142 5.12 -19.84 -10.05
N LEU A 143 6.25 -19.15 -10.30
CA LEU A 143 7.07 -18.50 -9.29
C LEU A 143 6.79 -16.99 -9.20
N VAL A 144 6.63 -16.35 -10.35
CA VAL A 144 6.47 -14.89 -10.42
C VAL A 144 5.08 -14.45 -9.97
N ILE A 145 4.02 -15.15 -10.33
CA ILE A 145 2.66 -14.78 -9.88
C ILE A 145 2.55 -14.77 -8.35
N PRO A 146 2.98 -15.80 -7.60
CA PRO A 146 2.97 -15.75 -6.15
C PRO A 146 3.84 -14.64 -5.57
N LEU A 147 5.02 -14.40 -6.15
CA LEU A 147 5.89 -13.31 -5.72
C LEU A 147 5.15 -11.96 -5.80
N PHE A 148 4.60 -11.65 -6.96
CA PHE A 148 3.89 -10.39 -7.18
C PHE A 148 2.63 -10.30 -6.32
N ALA A 149 1.89 -11.41 -6.13
CA ALA A 149 0.74 -11.44 -5.23
C ALA A 149 1.13 -11.15 -3.77
N GLY A 150 2.27 -11.66 -3.30
CA GLY A 150 2.80 -11.35 -1.98
C GLY A 150 3.17 -9.89 -1.82
N VAL A 151 3.91 -9.33 -2.79
CA VAL A 151 4.28 -7.91 -2.80
C VAL A 151 3.05 -7.01 -2.87
N ALA A 152 2.08 -7.32 -3.73
CA ALA A 152 0.85 -6.56 -3.88
C ALA A 152 -0.03 -6.63 -2.63
N ALA A 153 -0.15 -7.81 -2.01
CA ALA A 153 -0.89 -7.99 -0.75
C ALA A 153 -0.29 -7.15 0.39
N SER A 154 1.03 -7.12 0.49
CA SER A 154 1.74 -6.26 1.45
C SER A 154 1.46 -4.79 1.18
N ALA A 155 1.61 -4.34 -0.07
CA ALA A 155 1.42 -2.96 -0.47
C ALA A 155 -0.03 -2.45 -0.31
N ALA A 156 -1.03 -3.34 -0.49
CA ALA A 156 -2.44 -2.98 -0.42
C ALA A 156 -3.02 -3.03 1.01
N PHE A 157 -2.55 -3.94 1.86
CA PHE A 157 -3.21 -4.25 3.12
C PHE A 157 -2.33 -4.10 4.37
N LEU A 158 -1.00 -4.12 4.25
CA LEU A 158 -0.12 -4.19 5.42
C LEU A 158 0.62 -2.89 5.69
N LEU A 159 0.65 -2.51 6.95
CA LEU A 159 1.53 -1.45 7.43
C LEU A 159 2.99 -1.94 7.45
N PRO A 160 3.96 -1.06 7.22
CA PRO A 160 3.88 0.39 7.01
C PRO A 160 3.79 0.82 5.54
N GLY A 161 3.22 0.02 4.67
CA GLY A 161 3.04 0.36 3.24
C GLY A 161 2.37 1.74 3.04
N PRO A 162 2.70 2.49 1.96
CA PRO A 162 2.20 3.86 1.77
C PRO A 162 0.67 3.94 1.68
N ALA A 163 0.02 3.04 0.95
CA ALA A 163 -1.43 3.05 0.79
C ALA A 163 -2.16 2.66 2.09
N PRO A 164 -1.82 1.55 2.79
CA PRO A 164 -2.42 1.24 4.09
C PRO A 164 -2.18 2.32 5.15
N MET A 165 -0.99 2.93 5.15
CA MET A 165 -0.66 4.01 6.08
C MET A 165 -1.50 5.26 5.83
N LEU A 166 -1.72 5.58 4.56
CA LEU A 166 -2.60 6.65 4.13
C LEU A 166 -4.05 6.40 4.58
N LEU A 167 -4.57 5.20 4.32
CA LEU A 167 -5.92 4.80 4.74
C LEU A 167 -6.06 4.92 6.26
N ALA A 168 -5.12 4.34 7.02
CA ALA A 168 -5.14 4.40 8.47
C ALA A 168 -5.11 5.84 9.01
N SER A 169 -4.27 6.71 8.43
CA SER A 169 -4.15 8.11 8.83
C SER A 169 -5.39 8.94 8.47
N GLN A 170 -5.86 8.83 7.22
CA GLN A 170 -6.96 9.68 6.72
C GLN A 170 -8.35 9.26 7.22
N MET A 171 -8.51 7.99 7.56
CA MET A 171 -9.75 7.44 8.10
C MET A 171 -9.71 7.31 9.63
N HIS A 172 -8.65 7.83 10.29
CA HIS A 172 -8.48 7.77 11.74
C HIS A 172 -8.60 6.37 12.33
N VAL A 173 -8.03 5.38 11.61
CA VAL A 173 -8.10 3.96 11.98
C VAL A 173 -7.12 3.65 13.11
N ASP A 174 -7.54 2.83 14.07
CA ASP A 174 -6.62 2.23 15.03
C ASP A 174 -5.64 1.27 14.33
N PHE A 175 -4.34 1.51 14.53
CA PHE A 175 -3.28 0.76 13.82
C PHE A 175 -3.30 -0.73 14.17
N GLY A 176 -3.71 -1.11 15.38
CA GLY A 176 -3.82 -2.51 15.78
C GLY A 176 -4.89 -3.24 14.97
N TRP A 177 -6.06 -2.62 14.81
CA TRP A 177 -7.10 -3.16 13.94
C TRP A 177 -6.68 -3.20 12.48
N MET A 178 -5.95 -2.18 12.00
CA MET A 178 -5.43 -2.16 10.64
C MET A 178 -4.42 -3.31 10.40
N ILE A 179 -3.52 -3.59 11.37
CA ILE A 179 -2.59 -4.71 11.29
C ILE A 179 -3.35 -6.05 11.28
N LEU A 180 -4.30 -6.23 12.21
CA LEU A 180 -5.03 -7.48 12.35
C LEU A 180 -5.84 -7.79 11.09
N LEU A 181 -6.71 -6.86 10.66
CA LEU A 181 -7.56 -7.07 9.48
C LEU A 181 -6.73 -7.08 8.19
N GLY A 182 -5.64 -6.30 8.14
CA GLY A 182 -4.69 -6.33 7.05
C GLY A 182 -4.06 -7.72 6.88
N LEU A 183 -3.61 -8.37 7.96
CA LEU A 183 -3.10 -9.75 7.91
C LEU A 183 -4.18 -10.75 7.51
N CYS A 184 -5.40 -10.60 8.04
CA CYS A 184 -6.54 -11.43 7.68
C CYS A 184 -6.89 -11.31 6.19
N ALA A 185 -6.70 -10.15 5.56
CA ALA A 185 -6.92 -9.94 4.13
C ALA A 185 -5.72 -10.38 3.28
N ALA A 186 -4.52 -9.99 3.67
CA ALA A 186 -3.30 -10.21 2.91
C ALA A 186 -2.93 -11.69 2.79
N ILE A 187 -2.99 -12.47 3.89
CA ILE A 187 -2.53 -13.86 3.88
C ILE A 187 -3.43 -14.74 3.01
N PRO A 188 -4.76 -14.82 3.23
CA PRO A 188 -5.62 -15.62 2.36
C PRO A 188 -5.65 -15.08 0.94
N GLY A 189 -5.71 -13.75 0.75
CA GLY A 189 -5.67 -13.12 -0.56
C GLY A 189 -4.42 -13.50 -1.35
N MET A 190 -3.25 -13.41 -0.74
CA MET A 190 -1.97 -13.83 -1.33
C MET A 190 -1.96 -15.33 -1.66
N LEU A 191 -2.49 -16.20 -0.80
CA LEU A 191 -2.52 -17.63 -1.06
C LEU A 191 -3.42 -17.98 -2.26
N ILE A 192 -4.57 -17.33 -2.37
CA ILE A 192 -5.54 -17.57 -3.46
C ILE A 192 -5.00 -16.96 -4.77
N ALA A 193 -4.62 -15.69 -4.76
CA ALA A 193 -4.17 -14.96 -5.94
C ALA A 193 -2.76 -15.35 -6.38
N GLY A 194 -1.90 -15.80 -5.47
CA GLY A 194 -0.53 -16.19 -5.76
C GLY A 194 -0.39 -17.68 -6.07
N PRO A 195 -0.09 -18.54 -5.08
CA PRO A 195 0.20 -19.96 -5.31
C PRO A 195 -0.92 -20.72 -6.02
N LEU A 196 -2.18 -20.52 -5.65
CA LEU A 196 -3.30 -21.26 -6.27
C LEU A 196 -3.53 -20.78 -7.70
N TRP A 197 -3.73 -19.49 -7.92
CA TRP A 197 -3.89 -18.92 -9.25
C TRP A 197 -2.66 -19.13 -10.13
N GLY A 198 -1.44 -18.89 -9.59
CA GLY A 198 -0.19 -19.11 -10.30
C GLY A 198 -0.02 -20.55 -10.77
N SER A 199 -0.37 -21.53 -9.94
CA SER A 199 -0.37 -22.95 -10.31
C SER A 199 -1.39 -23.30 -11.39
N PHE A 200 -2.56 -22.64 -11.39
CA PHE A 200 -3.58 -22.84 -12.41
C PHE A 200 -3.18 -22.21 -13.74
N ILE A 201 -2.82 -20.92 -13.73
CA ILE A 201 -2.54 -20.18 -14.98
C ILE A 201 -1.23 -20.61 -15.63
N SER A 202 -0.27 -21.15 -14.87
CA SER A 202 0.99 -21.69 -15.41
C SER A 202 0.81 -22.91 -16.33
N ARG A 203 -0.35 -23.53 -16.33
CA ARG A 203 -0.70 -24.60 -17.28
C ARG A 203 -1.14 -24.06 -18.65
N HIS A 204 -1.53 -22.79 -18.73
CA HIS A 204 -2.08 -22.16 -19.92
C HIS A 204 -1.18 -21.06 -20.49
N VAL A 205 -0.27 -20.51 -19.68
CA VAL A 205 0.66 -19.44 -20.06
C VAL A 205 2.06 -19.83 -19.62
N ALA A 206 3.02 -19.67 -20.53
CA ALA A 206 4.43 -19.83 -20.24
C ALA A 206 5.19 -18.54 -20.57
N PHE A 207 6.17 -18.18 -19.74
CA PHE A 207 7.10 -17.08 -19.99
C PHE A 207 8.47 -17.66 -20.27
N THR A 208 9.17 -17.04 -21.21
CA THR A 208 10.57 -17.35 -21.47
C THR A 208 11.44 -16.66 -20.43
N LEU A 209 12.38 -17.41 -19.86
CA LEU A 209 13.40 -16.81 -18.99
C LEU A 209 14.21 -15.78 -19.80
N PRO A 210 14.39 -14.55 -19.29
CA PRO A 210 15.26 -13.58 -19.95
C PRO A 210 16.66 -14.17 -20.13
N ALA A 211 17.21 -14.00 -21.36
CA ALA A 211 18.60 -14.33 -21.62
C ALA A 211 19.47 -13.38 -20.79
N GLU A 212 20.35 -13.95 -19.97
CA GLU A 212 21.36 -13.25 -19.18
C GLU A 212 20.96 -11.95 -18.46
N THR A 213 20.46 -12.09 -17.26
CA THR A 213 20.79 -11.15 -16.19
C THR A 213 21.87 -11.83 -15.34
N SER A 214 23.14 -11.50 -15.59
CA SER A 214 24.25 -11.84 -14.71
C SER A 214 24.09 -11.01 -13.43
N HIS A 215 23.26 -11.50 -12.51
CA HIS A 215 23.34 -11.02 -11.14
C HIS A 215 24.56 -11.68 -10.52
N PRO A 216 25.45 -10.91 -9.85
CA PRO A 216 26.54 -11.52 -9.10
C PRO A 216 25.94 -12.55 -8.14
N GLU A 217 26.54 -13.74 -8.11
CA GLU A 217 26.17 -14.74 -7.12
C GLU A 217 26.23 -14.08 -5.74
N LEU A 218 25.08 -13.99 -5.09
CA LEU A 218 25.00 -13.45 -3.73
C LEU A 218 25.84 -14.36 -2.83
N ASP A 219 26.92 -13.82 -2.30
CA ASP A 219 27.76 -14.52 -1.33
C ASP A 219 26.96 -14.69 -0.03
N GLU A 220 26.31 -15.85 0.12
CA GLU A 220 25.45 -16.15 1.29
C GLU A 220 26.19 -15.97 2.62
N HIS A 221 27.52 -16.06 2.64
CA HIS A 221 28.33 -15.86 3.86
C HIS A 221 28.41 -14.41 4.31
N LYS A 222 28.14 -13.46 3.42
CA LYS A 222 28.12 -12.02 3.74
C LYS A 222 26.74 -11.52 4.12
N LEU A 223 25.70 -12.34 3.94
CA LEU A 223 24.32 -11.94 4.31
C LEU A 223 24.13 -11.97 5.84
N PRO A 224 23.29 -11.08 6.38
CA PRO A 224 22.96 -11.08 7.80
C PRO A 224 22.18 -12.35 8.17
N SER A 225 22.10 -12.67 9.47
CA SER A 225 21.33 -13.84 9.89
C SER A 225 19.83 -13.68 9.60
N PHE A 226 19.18 -14.79 9.21
CA PHE A 226 17.74 -14.79 8.90
C PHE A 226 16.89 -14.27 10.07
N ALA A 227 17.17 -14.75 11.30
CA ALA A 227 16.41 -14.35 12.48
C ALA A 227 16.53 -12.84 12.75
N PHE A 228 17.71 -12.25 12.59
CA PHE A 228 17.91 -10.82 12.77
C PHE A 228 17.24 -10.01 11.68
N SER A 229 17.34 -10.42 10.41
CA SER A 229 16.67 -9.78 9.28
C SER A 229 15.16 -9.78 9.45
N LEU A 230 14.57 -10.93 9.81
CA LEU A 230 13.15 -11.06 10.02
C LEU A 230 12.67 -10.26 11.24
N SER A 231 13.38 -10.36 12.37
CA SER A 231 13.02 -9.60 13.57
C SER A 231 13.06 -8.10 13.31
N LEU A 232 14.01 -7.63 12.50
CA LEU A 232 14.14 -6.21 12.17
C LEU A 232 12.99 -5.71 11.27
N ILE A 233 12.58 -6.50 10.28
CA ILE A 233 11.42 -6.17 9.43
C ILE A 233 10.13 -6.12 10.26
N LEU A 234 9.95 -7.05 11.18
CA LEU A 234 8.77 -7.11 12.03
C LEU A 234 8.80 -6.14 13.21
N PHE A 235 9.97 -5.54 13.51
CA PHE A 235 10.17 -4.73 14.70
C PHE A 235 9.17 -3.56 14.84
N PRO A 236 8.90 -2.74 13.81
CA PRO A 236 7.90 -1.69 13.91
C PRO A 236 6.50 -2.24 14.22
N LEU A 237 6.12 -3.37 13.60
CA LEU A 237 4.82 -4.00 13.82
C LEU A 237 4.70 -4.56 15.24
N ILE A 238 5.78 -5.13 15.76
CA ILE A 238 5.84 -5.63 17.15
C ILE A 238 5.64 -4.47 18.14
N LEU A 239 6.30 -3.34 17.95
CA LEU A 239 6.15 -2.18 18.81
C LEU A 239 4.73 -1.60 18.79
N VAL A 240 4.12 -1.48 17.60
CA VAL A 240 2.73 -1.04 17.47
C VAL A 240 1.77 -2.06 18.11
N GLY A 241 2.01 -3.35 17.89
CA GLY A 241 1.23 -4.43 18.53
C GLY A 241 1.33 -4.42 20.06
N LEU A 242 2.53 -4.22 20.59
CA LEU A 242 2.76 -4.10 22.05
C LEU A 242 2.02 -2.91 22.65
N LYS A 243 1.99 -1.74 21.95
CA LYS A 243 1.14 -0.61 22.35
C LYS A 243 -0.32 -1.05 22.38
N THR A 244 -0.86 -1.55 21.27
CA THR A 244 -2.28 -1.88 21.11
C THR A 244 -2.77 -2.89 22.16
N ILE A 245 -1.96 -3.90 22.44
CA ILE A 245 -2.30 -4.92 23.44
C ILE A 245 -1.98 -4.42 24.86
N GLY A 246 -0.76 -3.91 25.07
CA GLY A 246 -0.26 -3.52 26.37
C GLY A 246 -1.08 -2.43 27.05
N THR A 247 -1.52 -1.42 26.31
CA THR A 247 -2.36 -0.33 26.85
C THR A 247 -3.73 -0.80 27.34
N ARG A 248 -4.23 -1.95 26.90
CA ARG A 248 -5.48 -2.55 27.40
C ARG A 248 -5.34 -3.17 28.79
N PHE A 249 -4.11 -3.55 29.18
CA PHE A 249 -3.82 -4.20 30.46
C PHE A 249 -3.09 -3.27 31.43
N THR A 250 -2.83 -2.03 31.04
CA THR A 250 -2.15 -1.04 31.89
C THR A 250 -3.08 0.09 32.26
N ALA A 251 -2.96 0.59 33.49
CA ALA A 251 -3.73 1.74 33.94
C ALA A 251 -3.34 3.01 33.17
N GLN A 252 -4.33 3.76 32.68
CA GLN A 252 -4.10 5.05 32.05
C GLN A 252 -3.36 6.00 33.00
N GLY A 253 -2.34 6.70 32.47
CA GLY A 253 -1.50 7.60 33.27
C GLY A 253 -0.40 6.91 34.09
N SER A 254 -0.25 5.57 33.99
CA SER A 254 0.92 4.90 34.55
C SER A 254 2.13 5.10 33.63
N THR A 255 3.34 5.13 34.21
CA THR A 255 4.60 5.25 33.46
C THR A 255 4.73 4.17 32.38
N LEU A 256 4.27 2.95 32.64
CA LEU A 256 4.28 1.87 31.66
C LEU A 256 3.34 2.16 30.49
N TYR A 257 2.14 2.69 30.76
CA TYR A 257 1.18 3.10 29.74
C TYR A 257 1.80 4.17 28.81
N GLU A 258 2.41 5.20 29.40
CA GLU A 258 3.05 6.30 28.65
C GLU A 258 4.21 5.80 27.77
N TRP A 259 5.04 4.89 28.28
CA TRP A 259 6.11 4.28 27.49
C TRP A 259 5.58 3.42 26.35
N LEU A 260 4.53 2.64 26.56
CA LEU A 260 3.90 1.84 25.49
C LEU A 260 3.30 2.73 24.40
N GLU A 261 2.61 3.82 24.81
CA GLU A 261 2.09 4.83 23.86
C GLU A 261 3.22 5.46 23.04
N PHE A 262 4.34 5.83 23.67
CA PHE A 262 5.46 6.49 23.03
C PHE A 262 6.19 5.56 22.05
N ILE A 263 6.67 4.39 22.50
CA ILE A 263 7.47 3.50 21.65
C ILE A 263 6.64 2.81 20.56
N GLY A 264 5.36 2.58 20.81
CA GLY A 264 4.42 2.04 19.83
C GLY A 264 3.80 3.09 18.92
N HIS A 265 4.15 4.38 19.08
CA HIS A 265 3.75 5.39 18.12
C HIS A 265 4.47 5.13 16.77
N PRO A 266 3.77 5.10 15.61
CA PRO A 266 4.38 4.72 14.34
C PRO A 266 5.66 5.48 13.97
N PHE A 267 5.75 6.78 14.29
CA PHE A 267 6.98 7.56 14.08
C PHE A 267 8.17 6.98 14.83
N ILE A 268 7.95 6.67 16.11
CA ILE A 268 9.01 6.18 17.00
C ILE A 268 9.38 4.75 16.63
N ALA A 269 8.38 3.90 16.36
CA ALA A 269 8.59 2.52 15.98
C ALA A 269 9.45 2.40 14.70
N ILE A 270 9.14 3.17 13.64
CA ILE A 270 9.91 3.16 12.38
C ILE A 270 11.27 3.84 12.56
N LEU A 271 11.36 4.93 13.34
CA LEU A 271 12.62 5.58 13.65
C LEU A 271 13.58 4.62 14.37
N LEU A 272 13.10 3.92 15.39
CA LEU A 272 13.89 2.92 16.11
C LEU A 272 14.33 1.79 15.19
N ALA A 273 13.44 1.28 14.32
CA ALA A 273 13.78 0.26 13.34
C ALA A 273 14.86 0.73 12.37
N CYS A 274 14.78 1.97 11.89
CA CYS A 274 15.78 2.57 11.02
C CYS A 274 17.14 2.68 11.71
N LEU A 275 17.16 3.14 12.97
CA LEU A 275 18.40 3.21 13.76
C LEU A 275 19.00 1.84 14.01
N VAL A 276 18.18 0.84 14.39
CA VAL A 276 18.66 -0.54 14.58
C VAL A 276 19.20 -1.12 13.27
N ALA A 277 18.58 -0.82 12.12
CA ALA A 277 19.10 -1.24 10.82
C ALA A 277 20.45 -0.57 10.49
N ILE A 278 20.61 0.73 10.75
CA ILE A 278 21.88 1.44 10.52
C ILE A 278 22.99 0.86 11.40
N TYR A 279 22.77 0.81 12.72
CA TYR A 279 23.79 0.39 13.66
C TYR A 279 23.98 -1.13 13.71
N GLY A 280 22.90 -1.88 13.59
CA GLY A 280 22.91 -3.34 13.69
C GLY A 280 23.25 -4.10 12.40
N LEU A 281 23.04 -3.46 11.24
CA LEU A 281 23.38 -4.06 9.93
C LEU A 281 24.45 -3.25 9.20
N ALA A 282 24.16 -1.99 8.80
CA ALA A 282 25.01 -1.26 7.87
C ALA A 282 26.42 -1.05 8.44
N TYR A 283 26.55 -0.51 9.64
CA TYR A 283 27.88 -0.31 10.26
C TYR A 283 28.59 -1.62 10.63
N ARG A 284 27.84 -2.66 11.03
CA ARG A 284 28.45 -3.97 11.29
C ARG A 284 28.97 -4.67 10.05
N GLN A 285 28.41 -4.36 8.88
CA GLN A 285 28.94 -4.81 7.58
C GLN A 285 30.06 -3.93 7.03
N GLY A 286 30.56 -2.98 7.82
CA GLY A 286 31.68 -2.11 7.44
C GLY A 286 31.30 -0.94 6.53
N MET A 287 30.02 -0.60 6.41
CA MET A 287 29.61 0.59 5.69
C MET A 287 30.04 1.84 6.48
N ASP A 288 30.66 2.80 5.82
CA ASP A 288 31.00 4.08 6.40
C ASP A 288 29.79 5.03 6.49
N LYS A 289 29.98 6.13 7.21
CA LYS A 289 28.92 7.14 7.42
C LYS A 289 28.47 7.78 6.09
N GLU A 290 29.39 7.99 5.18
CA GLU A 290 29.14 8.65 3.89
C GLU A 290 28.25 7.74 3.01
N ARG A 291 28.55 6.45 2.97
CA ARG A 291 27.73 5.47 2.27
C ARG A 291 26.32 5.38 2.86
N VAL A 292 26.19 5.31 4.19
CA VAL A 292 24.87 5.28 4.86
C VAL A 292 24.07 6.55 4.54
N MET A 293 24.69 7.72 4.60
CA MET A 293 24.03 8.98 4.21
C MET A 293 23.56 8.97 2.75
N LYS A 294 24.37 8.45 1.83
CA LYS A 294 24.01 8.32 0.41
C LYS A 294 22.83 7.37 0.21
N ILE A 295 22.82 6.24 0.92
CA ILE A 295 21.71 5.27 0.89
C ILE A 295 20.41 5.95 1.38
N CYS A 296 20.46 6.60 2.54
CA CYS A 296 19.29 7.32 3.08
C CYS A 296 18.81 8.44 2.15
N GLY A 297 19.72 9.23 1.58
CA GLY A 297 19.37 10.29 0.63
C GLY A 297 18.71 9.76 -0.65
N SER A 298 19.25 8.68 -1.20
CA SER A 298 18.68 8.05 -2.41
C SER A 298 17.28 7.45 -2.20
N ALA A 299 16.96 7.03 -0.97
CA ALA A 299 15.65 6.51 -0.62
C ALA A 299 14.55 7.59 -0.62
N LEU A 300 14.91 8.84 -0.33
CA LEU A 300 13.95 9.95 -0.25
C LEU A 300 13.47 10.45 -1.62
N GLN A 301 14.24 10.27 -2.67
CA GLN A 301 13.91 10.79 -3.99
C GLN A 301 12.58 10.21 -4.56
N PRO A 302 12.38 8.88 -4.61
CA PRO A 302 11.08 8.33 -5.04
C PRO A 302 9.97 8.61 -4.02
N ALA A 303 10.27 8.61 -2.72
CA ALA A 303 9.32 8.89 -1.66
C ALA A 303 8.74 10.31 -1.76
N GLY A 304 9.55 11.31 -2.14
CA GLY A 304 9.13 12.70 -2.25
C GLY A 304 8.00 12.93 -3.27
N ILE A 305 8.07 12.28 -4.43
CA ILE A 305 7.03 12.37 -5.46
C ILE A 305 5.70 11.80 -4.93
N ILE A 306 5.76 10.64 -4.28
CA ILE A 306 4.58 9.99 -3.70
C ILE A 306 3.97 10.87 -2.62
N LEU A 307 4.77 11.44 -1.73
CA LEU A 307 4.32 12.34 -0.67
C LEU A 307 3.59 13.57 -1.22
N LEU A 308 4.12 14.20 -2.25
CA LEU A 308 3.45 15.37 -2.86
C LEU A 308 2.08 15.00 -3.43
N VAL A 309 1.95 13.86 -4.11
CA VAL A 309 0.66 13.39 -4.64
C VAL A 309 -0.31 13.07 -3.50
N ILE A 310 0.17 12.42 -2.44
CA ILE A 310 -0.61 12.14 -1.22
C ILE A 310 -1.11 13.44 -0.59
N GLY A 311 -0.22 14.43 -0.44
CA GLY A 311 -0.59 15.75 0.08
C GLY A 311 -1.69 16.44 -0.75
N ALA A 312 -1.57 16.39 -2.08
CA ALA A 312 -2.60 16.95 -2.98
C ALA A 312 -3.95 16.22 -2.85
N GLY A 313 -3.94 14.89 -2.61
CA GLY A 313 -5.16 14.14 -2.30
C GLY A 313 -5.79 14.59 -0.97
N GLY A 314 -4.96 14.90 0.03
CA GLY A 314 -5.42 15.49 1.29
C GLY A 314 -6.05 16.87 1.11
N VAL A 315 -5.51 17.69 0.18
CA VAL A 315 -6.12 18.96 -0.24
C VAL A 315 -7.51 18.73 -0.80
N PHE A 316 -7.63 17.80 -1.77
CA PHE A 316 -8.91 17.46 -2.39
C PHE A 316 -9.95 16.99 -1.36
N LYS A 317 -9.55 16.05 -0.47
CA LYS A 317 -10.40 15.60 0.65
C LYS A 317 -10.90 16.78 1.48
N GLN A 318 -9.98 17.65 1.93
CA GLN A 318 -10.34 18.75 2.83
C GLN A 318 -11.28 19.75 2.18
N VAL A 319 -11.09 20.05 0.89
CA VAL A 319 -12.00 20.93 0.15
C VAL A 319 -13.40 20.31 0.04
N LEU A 320 -13.51 19.00 -0.24
CA LEU A 320 -14.80 18.32 -0.28
C LEU A 320 -15.51 18.30 1.10
N VAL A 321 -14.74 18.11 2.18
CA VAL A 321 -15.27 18.17 3.56
C VAL A 321 -15.79 19.57 3.88
N ASP A 322 -14.94 20.60 3.73
CA ASP A 322 -15.26 21.96 4.11
C ASP A 322 -16.32 22.62 3.20
N SER A 323 -16.50 22.11 1.98
CA SER A 323 -17.55 22.56 1.05
C SER A 323 -18.95 22.02 1.37
N GLY A 324 -19.09 21.11 2.35
CA GLY A 324 -20.38 20.51 2.70
C GLY A 324 -20.90 19.46 1.71
N VAL A 325 -20.03 18.94 0.82
CA VAL A 325 -20.38 17.86 -0.12
C VAL A 325 -20.73 16.55 0.63
N GLY A 326 -20.17 16.34 1.82
CA GLY A 326 -20.33 15.11 2.59
C GLY A 326 -21.77 14.71 2.87
N PRO A 327 -22.58 15.55 3.52
CA PRO A 327 -24.00 15.24 3.78
C PRO A 327 -24.80 14.99 2.50
N ALA A 328 -24.47 15.69 1.41
CA ALA A 328 -25.15 15.52 0.12
C ALA A 328 -24.86 14.14 -0.50
N LEU A 329 -23.58 13.70 -0.47
CA LEU A 329 -23.17 12.37 -0.91
C LEU A 329 -23.72 11.27 0.01
N GLY A 330 -23.75 11.51 1.33
CA GLY A 330 -24.30 10.59 2.31
C GLY A 330 -25.73 10.22 2.01
N ASN A 331 -26.59 11.23 1.77
CA ASN A 331 -27.99 11.05 1.40
C ASN A 331 -28.14 10.28 0.05
N ALA A 332 -27.24 10.54 -0.91
CA ALA A 332 -27.26 9.84 -2.20
C ALA A 332 -26.84 8.36 -2.06
N LEU A 333 -25.85 8.05 -1.23
CA LEU A 333 -25.39 6.69 -0.97
C LEU A 333 -26.40 5.89 -0.16
N THR A 334 -26.96 6.45 0.91
CA THR A 334 -28.03 5.79 1.70
C THR A 334 -29.28 5.54 0.84
N GLY A 335 -29.60 6.45 -0.07
CA GLY A 335 -30.68 6.28 -1.04
C GLY A 335 -30.42 5.20 -2.08
N SER A 336 -29.16 4.78 -2.31
CA SER A 336 -28.82 3.70 -3.26
C SER A 336 -29.12 2.30 -2.73
N GLY A 337 -29.31 2.12 -1.42
CA GLY A 337 -29.50 0.82 -0.76
C GLY A 337 -28.25 -0.07 -0.73
N LEU A 338 -27.09 0.39 -1.20
CA LEU A 338 -25.84 -0.35 -1.15
C LEU A 338 -25.19 -0.27 0.24
N PRO A 339 -24.73 -1.39 0.83
CA PRO A 339 -23.93 -1.35 2.05
C PRO A 339 -22.68 -0.49 1.88
N VAL A 340 -22.31 0.25 2.93
CA VAL A 340 -21.16 1.20 2.88
C VAL A 340 -19.86 0.51 2.51
N ALA A 341 -19.61 -0.70 3.04
CA ALA A 341 -18.41 -1.47 2.74
C ALA A 341 -18.33 -1.85 1.25
N VAL A 342 -19.46 -2.21 0.63
CA VAL A 342 -19.57 -2.49 -0.82
C VAL A 342 -19.33 -1.21 -1.62
N SER A 343 -19.90 -0.10 -1.18
CA SER A 343 -19.72 1.21 -1.82
C SER A 343 -18.25 1.65 -1.81
N CYS A 344 -17.53 1.45 -0.71
CA CYS A 344 -16.09 1.69 -0.59
C CYS A 344 -15.28 0.89 -1.62
N PHE A 345 -15.57 -0.40 -1.76
CA PHE A 345 -14.90 -1.28 -2.72
C PHE A 345 -15.16 -0.87 -4.18
N ILE A 346 -16.44 -0.67 -4.53
CA ILE A 346 -16.85 -0.31 -5.89
C ILE A 346 -16.26 1.05 -6.30
N LEU A 347 -16.31 2.03 -5.41
CA LEU A 347 -15.79 3.38 -5.66
C LEU A 347 -14.28 3.34 -5.88
N ALA A 348 -13.54 2.64 -5.00
CA ALA A 348 -12.10 2.46 -5.16
C ALA A 348 -11.74 1.74 -6.47
N GLY A 349 -12.50 0.69 -6.83
CA GLY A 349 -12.35 -0.06 -8.07
C GLY A 349 -12.63 0.79 -9.31
N ALA A 350 -13.69 1.59 -9.28
CA ALA A 350 -14.03 2.49 -10.39
C ALA A 350 -12.90 3.52 -10.62
N VAL A 351 -12.41 4.17 -9.56
CA VAL A 351 -11.29 5.11 -9.65
C VAL A 351 -10.02 4.39 -10.14
N ARG A 352 -9.73 3.20 -9.65
CA ARG A 352 -8.59 2.36 -10.05
C ARG A 352 -8.59 2.05 -11.54
N ILE A 353 -9.71 1.53 -12.05
CA ILE A 353 -9.87 1.17 -13.47
C ILE A 353 -9.60 2.38 -14.36
N ILE A 354 -10.10 3.54 -13.96
CA ILE A 354 -10.00 4.75 -14.77
C ILE A 354 -8.58 5.35 -14.69
N GLN A 355 -7.97 5.40 -13.51
CA GLN A 355 -6.75 6.18 -13.26
C GLN A 355 -5.46 5.36 -13.28
N GLY A 356 -5.52 4.08 -12.93
CA GLY A 356 -4.37 3.16 -12.98
C GLY A 356 -3.45 3.16 -11.76
N SER A 357 -3.59 4.06 -10.79
CA SER A 357 -2.75 4.11 -9.58
C SER A 357 -3.52 3.68 -8.34
N ALA A 358 -3.05 2.64 -7.64
CA ALA A 358 -3.65 2.16 -6.40
C ALA A 358 -3.65 3.24 -5.31
N THR A 359 -2.54 3.94 -5.12
CA THR A 359 -2.42 5.00 -4.11
C THR A 359 -3.39 6.14 -4.36
N VAL A 360 -3.52 6.58 -5.62
CA VAL A 360 -4.43 7.67 -5.97
C VAL A 360 -5.89 7.21 -5.91
N ALA A 361 -6.18 5.93 -6.22
CA ALA A 361 -7.50 5.35 -6.02
C ALA A 361 -7.90 5.36 -4.55
N CYS A 362 -7.01 4.96 -3.64
CA CYS A 362 -7.22 5.07 -2.19
C CYS A 362 -7.50 6.52 -1.77
N LEU A 363 -6.65 7.47 -2.19
CA LEU A 363 -6.77 8.90 -1.86
C LEU A 363 -8.10 9.48 -2.29
N THR A 364 -8.44 9.28 -3.57
CA THR A 364 -9.67 9.80 -4.15
C THR A 364 -10.89 9.20 -3.47
N THR A 365 -10.86 7.89 -3.21
CA THR A 365 -11.96 7.20 -2.52
C THR A 365 -12.14 7.70 -1.10
N VAL A 366 -11.06 7.86 -0.34
CA VAL A 366 -11.14 8.43 1.01
C VAL A 366 -11.70 9.86 0.98
N GLY A 367 -11.26 10.68 0.04
CA GLY A 367 -11.78 12.04 -0.15
C GLY A 367 -13.28 12.08 -0.39
N LEU A 368 -13.82 11.10 -1.11
CA LEU A 368 -15.24 11.00 -1.42
C LEU A 368 -16.06 10.37 -0.30
N ILE A 369 -15.51 9.35 0.37
CA ILE A 369 -16.27 8.54 1.33
C ILE A 369 -16.22 9.10 2.75
N MET A 370 -15.11 9.74 3.16
CA MET A 370 -14.95 10.27 4.52
C MET A 370 -16.05 11.26 4.92
N PRO A 371 -16.43 12.24 4.07
CA PRO A 371 -17.53 13.13 4.39
C PRO A 371 -18.87 12.42 4.65
N VAL A 372 -19.02 11.21 4.12
CA VAL A 372 -20.22 10.37 4.27
C VAL A 372 -20.16 9.53 5.54
N ILE A 373 -19.03 8.91 5.83
CA ILE A 373 -18.92 7.93 6.93
C ILE A 373 -18.54 8.56 8.27
N GLU A 374 -17.86 9.71 8.26
CA GLU A 374 -17.46 10.41 9.50
C GLU A 374 -18.64 10.75 10.42
N PRO A 375 -19.80 11.25 9.91
CA PRO A 375 -20.98 11.52 10.74
C PRO A 375 -21.66 10.25 11.29
N LEU A 376 -21.35 9.07 10.78
CA LEU A 376 -21.94 7.80 11.21
C LEU A 376 -21.24 7.20 12.44
N HIS A 377 -20.11 7.79 12.86
CA HIS A 377 -19.38 7.44 14.08
C HIS A 377 -19.04 5.95 14.21
N TYR A 378 -18.61 5.32 13.13
CA TYR A 378 -18.18 3.93 13.14
C TYR A 378 -17.00 3.70 14.11
N SER A 379 -16.97 2.51 14.73
CA SER A 379 -15.87 2.11 15.60
C SER A 379 -14.53 2.04 14.83
N GLY A 380 -13.40 2.13 15.56
CA GLY A 380 -12.08 2.00 14.94
C GLY A 380 -11.88 0.66 14.21
N ALA A 381 -12.54 -0.40 14.67
CA ALA A 381 -12.53 -1.71 14.01
C ALA A 381 -13.32 -1.69 12.69
N GLN A 382 -14.49 -1.08 12.68
CA GLN A 382 -15.30 -0.89 11.45
C GLN A 382 -14.57 0.00 10.44
N MET A 383 -13.96 1.09 10.89
CA MET A 383 -13.15 1.95 10.01
C MET A 383 -11.95 1.21 9.40
N ALA A 384 -11.31 0.30 10.16
CA ALA A 384 -10.27 -0.59 9.64
C ALA A 384 -10.84 -1.52 8.56
N ALA A 385 -12.01 -2.11 8.78
CA ALA A 385 -12.67 -2.98 7.81
C ALA A 385 -13.01 -2.23 6.50
N LEU A 386 -13.53 -1.00 6.58
CA LEU A 386 -13.77 -0.15 5.42
C LEU A 386 -12.46 0.20 4.68
N SER A 387 -11.37 0.43 5.42
CA SER A 387 -10.04 0.67 4.84
C SER A 387 -9.55 -0.54 4.04
N ILE A 388 -9.79 -1.77 4.52
CA ILE A 388 -9.49 -3.00 3.78
C ILE A 388 -10.34 -3.11 2.50
N CYS A 389 -11.62 -2.72 2.54
CA CYS A 389 -12.47 -2.69 1.35
C CYS A 389 -11.93 -1.70 0.30
N ILE A 390 -11.50 -0.51 0.72
CA ILE A 390 -10.89 0.50 -0.16
C ILE A 390 -9.56 -0.03 -0.73
N GLY A 391 -8.69 -0.58 0.12
CA GLY A 391 -7.42 -1.17 -0.29
C GLY A 391 -7.62 -2.27 -1.33
N GLY A 392 -8.58 -3.17 -1.10
CA GLY A 392 -8.95 -4.21 -2.06
C GLY A 392 -9.45 -3.66 -3.38
N GLY A 393 -10.37 -2.68 -3.34
CA GLY A 393 -10.88 -2.02 -4.54
C GLY A 393 -9.80 -1.29 -5.33
N SER A 394 -8.81 -0.72 -4.64
CA SER A 394 -7.74 0.08 -5.25
C SER A 394 -6.75 -0.70 -6.11
N ILE A 395 -6.79 -2.03 -6.08
CA ILE A 395 -5.87 -2.88 -6.86
C ILE A 395 -6.57 -3.73 -7.94
N ILE A 396 -7.90 -3.81 -7.96
CA ILE A 396 -8.60 -4.63 -8.96
C ILE A 396 -8.42 -4.09 -10.38
N ILE A 397 -8.53 -5.00 -11.35
CA ILE A 397 -8.53 -4.71 -12.79
C ILE A 397 -7.38 -3.79 -13.21
N SER A 398 -6.18 -4.04 -12.66
CA SER A 398 -4.95 -3.37 -13.10
C SER A 398 -4.69 -3.69 -14.57
N HIS A 399 -4.51 -2.66 -15.42
CA HIS A 399 -4.33 -2.83 -16.87
C HIS A 399 -3.29 -1.84 -17.42
N VAL A 400 -3.33 -1.56 -18.70
CA VAL A 400 -2.33 -0.74 -19.42
C VAL A 400 -2.10 0.68 -18.88
N ASN A 401 -2.95 1.18 -18.01
CA ASN A 401 -2.77 2.47 -17.34
C ASN A 401 -1.97 2.39 -16.02
N ASP A 402 -1.59 1.18 -15.59
CA ASP A 402 -0.87 0.93 -14.34
C ASP A 402 0.61 0.64 -14.57
N ALA A 403 1.47 1.26 -13.76
CA ALA A 403 2.91 1.00 -13.78
C ALA A 403 3.24 -0.46 -13.42
N GLY A 404 2.50 -1.08 -12.48
CA GLY A 404 2.67 -2.48 -12.09
C GLY A 404 2.41 -3.45 -13.24
N PHE A 405 1.42 -3.16 -14.09
CA PHE A 405 1.11 -3.93 -15.30
C PHE A 405 2.32 -3.99 -16.26
N TRP A 406 2.94 -2.84 -16.53
CA TRP A 406 4.10 -2.75 -17.41
C TRP A 406 5.35 -3.35 -16.77
N LEU A 407 5.52 -3.15 -15.47
CA LEU A 407 6.63 -3.74 -14.72
C LEU A 407 6.60 -5.26 -14.80
N PHE A 408 5.42 -5.85 -14.56
CA PHE A 408 5.21 -7.29 -14.70
C PHE A 408 5.53 -7.77 -16.12
N GLY A 409 4.96 -7.12 -17.15
CA GLY A 409 5.20 -7.45 -18.55
C GLY A 409 6.69 -7.38 -18.94
N ARG A 410 7.40 -6.33 -18.52
CA ARG A 410 8.82 -6.12 -18.80
C ARG A 410 9.71 -7.20 -18.17
N PHE A 411 9.50 -7.53 -16.92
CA PHE A 411 10.33 -8.54 -16.24
C PHE A 411 10.05 -9.94 -16.72
N THR A 412 8.83 -10.26 -17.09
CA THR A 412 8.45 -11.61 -17.51
C THR A 412 8.55 -11.84 -19.01
N GLY A 413 8.76 -10.78 -19.79
CA GLY A 413 8.68 -10.85 -21.27
C GLY A 413 7.27 -11.14 -21.77
N ALA A 414 6.23 -10.93 -20.94
CA ALA A 414 4.85 -11.19 -21.31
C ALA A 414 4.32 -10.11 -22.26
N THR A 415 3.52 -10.52 -23.24
CA THR A 415 2.72 -9.61 -24.05
C THR A 415 1.62 -8.96 -23.21
N GLU A 416 1.04 -7.83 -23.68
CA GLU A 416 -0.08 -7.17 -22.97
C GLU A 416 -1.24 -8.15 -22.72
N GLY A 417 -1.58 -8.99 -23.71
CA GLY A 417 -2.63 -10.00 -23.58
C GLY A 417 -2.31 -11.08 -22.55
N GLN A 418 -1.05 -11.48 -22.42
CA GLN A 418 -0.60 -12.40 -21.38
C GLN A 418 -0.61 -11.73 -20.00
N THR A 419 -0.19 -10.47 -19.92
CA THR A 419 -0.22 -9.68 -18.69
C THR A 419 -1.66 -9.49 -18.18
N LEU A 420 -2.61 -9.18 -19.07
CA LEU A 420 -4.03 -9.14 -18.71
C LEU A 420 -4.56 -10.46 -18.15
N LYS A 421 -4.17 -11.59 -18.73
CA LYS A 421 -4.61 -12.93 -18.29
C LYS A 421 -3.93 -13.38 -16.99
N THR A 422 -2.79 -12.87 -16.65
CA THR A 422 -2.00 -13.30 -15.48
C THR A 422 -2.04 -12.29 -14.37
N TRP A 423 -1.42 -11.14 -14.54
CA TRP A 423 -1.31 -10.05 -13.58
C TRP A 423 -2.66 -9.43 -13.22
N THR A 424 -3.44 -8.98 -14.21
CA THR A 424 -4.71 -8.30 -13.97
C THR A 424 -5.70 -9.20 -13.23
N VAL A 425 -5.75 -10.48 -13.58
CA VAL A 425 -6.61 -11.45 -12.88
C VAL A 425 -6.09 -11.70 -11.47
N MET A 426 -4.77 -11.84 -11.27
CA MET A 426 -4.15 -11.99 -9.95
C MET A 426 -4.50 -10.83 -9.03
N GLU A 427 -4.31 -9.59 -9.47
CA GLU A 427 -4.65 -8.37 -8.73
C GLU A 427 -6.15 -8.32 -8.40
N THR A 428 -7.01 -8.70 -9.35
CA THR A 428 -8.46 -8.73 -9.15
C THR A 428 -8.88 -9.77 -8.12
N ILE A 429 -8.30 -10.97 -8.16
CA ILE A 429 -8.54 -12.01 -7.15
C ILE A 429 -8.08 -11.53 -5.77
N LEU A 430 -6.88 -10.96 -5.68
CA LEU A 430 -6.31 -10.44 -4.45
C LEU A 430 -7.19 -9.33 -3.84
N GLY A 431 -7.52 -8.32 -4.64
CA GLY A 431 -8.31 -7.19 -4.19
C GLY A 431 -9.73 -7.57 -3.77
N THR A 432 -10.38 -8.44 -4.57
CA THR A 432 -11.73 -8.91 -4.26
C THR A 432 -11.77 -9.79 -3.02
N SER A 433 -10.81 -10.71 -2.87
CA SER A 433 -10.74 -11.56 -1.66
C SER A 433 -10.47 -10.74 -0.39
N GLY A 434 -9.56 -9.74 -0.46
CA GLY A 434 -9.33 -8.82 0.65
C GLY A 434 -10.58 -7.99 0.99
N ALA A 435 -11.26 -7.45 -0.03
CA ALA A 435 -12.49 -6.69 0.18
C ALA A 435 -13.62 -7.53 0.78
N ILE A 436 -13.80 -8.79 0.36
CA ILE A 436 -14.78 -9.70 0.98
C ILE A 436 -14.49 -9.87 2.48
N ILE A 437 -13.22 -10.06 2.85
CA ILE A 437 -12.84 -10.16 4.26
C ILE A 437 -13.15 -8.84 5.00
N GLY A 438 -12.86 -7.69 4.39
CA GLY A 438 -13.23 -6.39 4.95
C GLY A 438 -14.74 -6.23 5.14
N MET A 439 -15.55 -6.62 4.14
CA MET A 439 -17.02 -6.57 4.22
C MET A 439 -17.56 -7.47 5.33
N VAL A 440 -17.08 -8.71 5.41
CA VAL A 440 -17.47 -9.66 6.47
C VAL A 440 -17.05 -9.13 7.85
N ALA A 441 -15.84 -8.60 7.97
CA ALA A 441 -15.37 -8.01 9.22
C ALA A 441 -16.21 -6.80 9.63
N PHE A 442 -16.61 -5.95 8.69
CA PHE A 442 -17.46 -4.79 8.96
C PHE A 442 -18.80 -5.20 9.58
N GLU A 443 -19.46 -6.21 9.02
CA GLU A 443 -20.73 -6.72 9.55
C GLU A 443 -20.58 -7.44 10.90
N LEU A 444 -19.49 -8.18 11.12
CA LEU A 444 -19.26 -8.89 12.38
C LEU A 444 -18.85 -7.94 13.53
N LEU A 445 -18.37 -6.76 13.22
CA LEU A 445 -17.91 -5.75 14.19
C LEU A 445 -18.93 -4.59 14.37
N SER A 446 -20.09 -4.76 13.74
CA SER A 446 -21.21 -3.80 13.84
C SER A 446 -21.94 -3.86 15.18
#